data_22b1e790f33a5becfd48c241a3c4f397
#
_entry.id   22b1e790f33a5becfd48c241a3c4f397
#
_cell.length_a   1.000
_cell.length_b   1.000
_cell.length_c   1.000
_cell.angle_alpha   90.00
_cell.angle_beta   90.00
_cell.angle_gamma   90.00
#
_symmetry.space_group_name_H-M   'P 1'
#
loop_
_entity.id
_entity.type
_entity.pdbx_description
1 polymer ?
#
loop_
_entity_poly.entity_id
_entity_poly.type
_entity_poly.pdbx_seq_one_letter_code
_entity_poly.pdbx_strand_id
1 'polypeptide(L)'
;MSLRRLIVLGALAALALSCSRTPEPGLYTTQGGFVRVFVDSLGNTKALMYRDTSGVWADTLTVDLKAEKLALKPYEAPEFRRFPAKELYRDPMYRGGVTQDIIYGRVVRNDSYDEDERMDLTMDVYVPEDGGQVARPLLVTFHGGAFKGGDMRDSLLVEWCRYFASLGYVAASVDYRQGYRRNVRSTDDAMYRALKDANAAVRFLLKRDSLLIHSERIFAAGADAGGILALNLAYMREENLPEIIQEEEDTTIVLHQSLLRGFDVRGVANLWGAIADTAILHNAKIPVISFQSREDPVIAYGAGYPFEALKEEEDGRDAMDELRRIFESIVSIFIPEEDRHPFREMYGAGVIHRVLKRYGVTAELPVVPGARHHLFIGEDGLADYPVYDEITDQTAAFFASKMVVAPVSLRQDPEDPQLFVIDNSEVETCLWDVQGGVLLGKGDDAVRVLFFPDAPEHKVSVSGVYISGLTFYETVEL
;
A
#
# COMPACT_ATOMS: atom_id res chain seq x y z
N MET A 1 -33.14 25.24 -52.26
CA MET A 1 -33.57 24.09 -51.43
C MET A 1 -32.30 23.43 -50.87
N SER A 2 -32.13 23.50 -49.56
CA SER A 2 -30.85 23.18 -48.93
C SER A 2 -30.67 21.67 -48.75
N LEU A 3 -29.43 21.23 -48.87
CA LEU A 3 -28.95 19.83 -48.70
C LEU A 3 -29.47 19.13 -47.44
N ARG A 4 -29.94 19.87 -46.43
CA ARG A 4 -30.52 19.33 -45.19
C ARG A 4 -31.91 18.68 -45.32
N ARG A 5 -32.64 18.99 -46.41
CA ARG A 5 -33.96 18.32 -46.65
C ARG A 5 -33.85 16.99 -47.35
N LEU A 6 -32.74 16.71 -48.01
CA LEU A 6 -32.52 15.39 -48.67
C LEU A 6 -32.10 14.31 -47.67
N ILE A 7 -31.43 14.65 -46.56
CA ILE A 7 -30.97 13.68 -45.56
C ILE A 7 -32.13 13.19 -44.69
N VAL A 8 -33.07 14.04 -44.41
CA VAL A 8 -34.27 13.67 -43.60
C VAL A 8 -35.26 12.74 -44.39
N LEU A 9 -35.34 12.91 -45.69
CA LEU A 9 -36.19 12.06 -46.54
C LEU A 9 -35.57 10.66 -46.77
N GLY A 10 -34.23 10.57 -46.78
CA GLY A 10 -33.50 9.31 -46.87
C GLY A 10 -33.63 8.43 -45.61
N ALA A 11 -33.65 9.04 -44.41
CA ALA A 11 -33.79 8.35 -43.15
C ALA A 11 -35.22 7.83 -42.90
N LEU A 12 -36.24 8.54 -43.38
CA LEU A 12 -37.65 8.10 -43.32
C LEU A 12 -37.99 7.00 -44.32
N ALA A 13 -37.31 6.92 -45.46
CA ALA A 13 -37.49 5.87 -46.45
C ALA A 13 -36.83 4.53 -46.03
N ALA A 14 -35.76 4.57 -45.24
CA ALA A 14 -35.09 3.39 -44.69
C ALA A 14 -35.91 2.71 -43.57
N LEU A 15 -36.78 3.44 -42.88
CA LEU A 15 -37.66 2.94 -41.83
C LEU A 15 -38.93 2.25 -42.35
N ALA A 16 -39.31 2.44 -43.63
CA ALA A 16 -40.52 1.89 -44.22
C ALA A 16 -40.31 0.54 -45.00
N LEU A 17 -39.06 0.10 -45.14
CA LEU A 17 -38.72 -1.12 -45.93
C LEU A 17 -38.44 -2.37 -45.07
N SER A 18 -38.61 -2.31 -43.74
CA SER A 18 -38.34 -3.46 -42.87
C SER A 18 -39.51 -4.36 -42.52
N CYS A 19 -40.71 -4.15 -43.10
CA CYS A 19 -41.93 -4.82 -42.67
C CYS A 19 -42.28 -6.14 -43.41
N SER A 20 -41.37 -6.75 -44.19
CA SER A 20 -41.73 -7.98 -44.94
C SER A 20 -40.77 -9.17 -44.79
N ARG A 21 -39.70 -9.06 -44.01
CA ARG A 21 -38.80 -10.18 -43.74
C ARG A 21 -38.97 -10.68 -42.31
N THR A 22 -39.05 -11.99 -42.16
CA THR A 22 -38.98 -12.65 -40.87
C THR A 22 -37.65 -12.19 -40.20
N PRO A 23 -37.68 -11.72 -38.94
CA PRO A 23 -36.47 -11.32 -38.25
C PRO A 23 -35.47 -12.48 -38.18
N GLU A 24 -34.20 -12.15 -38.30
CA GLU A 24 -33.12 -13.12 -38.07
C GLU A 24 -33.14 -13.62 -36.61
N PRO A 25 -32.66 -14.85 -36.34
CA PRO A 25 -32.54 -15.31 -34.97
C PRO A 25 -31.75 -14.31 -34.11
N GLY A 26 -32.26 -13.98 -32.93
CA GLY A 26 -31.69 -12.97 -32.06
C GLY A 26 -32.66 -12.46 -30.99
N LEU A 27 -32.21 -11.55 -30.19
CA LEU A 27 -33.00 -10.86 -29.17
C LEU A 27 -33.37 -9.45 -29.64
N TYR A 28 -34.60 -9.07 -29.45
CA TYR A 28 -35.17 -7.79 -29.91
C TYR A 28 -35.94 -7.12 -28.77
N THR A 29 -35.94 -5.79 -28.75
CA THR A 29 -36.78 -4.99 -27.87
C THR A 29 -38.05 -4.55 -28.57
N THR A 30 -39.15 -4.40 -27.83
CA THR A 30 -40.45 -3.90 -28.27
C THR A 30 -41.10 -3.07 -27.17
N GLN A 31 -42.22 -2.38 -27.45
CA GLN A 31 -42.94 -1.59 -26.45
C GLN A 31 -43.50 -2.42 -25.27
N GLY A 32 -43.62 -3.74 -25.41
CA GLY A 32 -44.18 -4.63 -24.39
C GLY A 32 -43.14 -5.55 -23.73
N GLY A 33 -41.84 -5.38 -24.00
CA GLY A 33 -40.81 -6.26 -23.47
C GLY A 33 -39.76 -6.68 -24.50
N PHE A 34 -39.31 -7.93 -24.42
CA PHE A 34 -38.30 -8.48 -25.29
C PHE A 34 -38.86 -9.62 -26.13
N VAL A 35 -38.39 -9.79 -27.35
CA VAL A 35 -38.74 -10.89 -28.23
C VAL A 35 -37.46 -11.64 -28.64
N ARG A 36 -37.39 -12.91 -28.30
CA ARG A 36 -36.32 -13.83 -28.75
C ARG A 36 -36.82 -14.60 -29.97
N VAL A 37 -36.12 -14.42 -31.08
CA VAL A 37 -36.38 -15.19 -32.32
C VAL A 37 -35.30 -16.29 -32.41
N PHE A 38 -35.74 -17.51 -32.67
CA PHE A 38 -34.83 -18.67 -32.79
C PHE A 38 -35.37 -19.68 -33.79
N VAL A 39 -34.52 -20.57 -34.22
CA VAL A 39 -34.90 -21.69 -35.11
C VAL A 39 -34.99 -22.98 -34.27
N ASP A 40 -36.11 -23.64 -34.31
CA ASP A 40 -36.31 -24.91 -33.59
C ASP A 40 -35.55 -26.06 -34.26
N SER A 41 -35.55 -27.25 -33.63
CA SER A 41 -34.89 -28.46 -34.14
C SER A 41 -35.47 -28.96 -35.46
N LEU A 42 -36.63 -28.47 -35.88
CA LEU A 42 -37.29 -28.80 -37.13
C LEU A 42 -37.04 -27.76 -38.22
N GLY A 43 -36.23 -26.76 -37.96
CA GLY A 43 -35.90 -25.67 -38.88
C GLY A 43 -36.96 -24.56 -38.97
N ASN A 44 -37.92 -24.52 -38.05
CA ASN A 44 -38.96 -23.49 -38.06
C ASN A 44 -38.52 -22.30 -37.21
N THR A 45 -38.76 -21.06 -37.71
CA THR A 45 -38.56 -19.84 -36.93
C THR A 45 -39.65 -19.69 -35.88
N LYS A 46 -39.27 -19.59 -34.64
CA LYS A 46 -40.12 -19.38 -33.46
C LYS A 46 -39.78 -18.03 -32.81
N ALA A 47 -40.77 -17.49 -32.10
CA ALA A 47 -40.57 -16.28 -31.32
C ALA A 47 -41.21 -16.43 -29.95
N LEU A 48 -40.49 -16.06 -28.92
CA LEU A 48 -40.98 -15.94 -27.55
C LEU A 48 -40.89 -14.49 -27.10
N MET A 49 -42.00 -13.98 -26.59
CA MET A 49 -42.06 -12.65 -26.01
C MET A 49 -41.96 -12.75 -24.50
N TYR A 50 -41.02 -12.02 -23.93
CA TYR A 50 -40.78 -11.92 -22.51
C TYR A 50 -41.34 -10.57 -22.05
N ARG A 51 -42.29 -10.58 -21.10
CA ARG A 51 -42.91 -9.39 -20.52
C ARG A 51 -42.45 -9.26 -19.08
N ASP A 52 -42.05 -8.06 -18.73
CA ASP A 52 -41.76 -7.72 -17.32
C ASP A 52 -43.11 -7.46 -16.60
N THR A 53 -43.57 -8.46 -15.86
CA THR A 53 -44.88 -8.38 -15.19
C THR A 53 -44.81 -8.27 -13.68
N SER A 54 -43.75 -8.66 -13.04
CA SER A 54 -43.38 -8.42 -11.64
C SER A 54 -42.46 -9.51 -11.13
N GLY A 55 -41.25 -9.21 -10.76
CA GLY A 55 -40.28 -10.15 -10.24
C GLY A 55 -39.10 -10.36 -11.19
N VAL A 56 -38.13 -11.21 -10.78
CA VAL A 56 -36.89 -11.43 -11.49
C VAL A 56 -37.06 -12.18 -12.81
N TRP A 57 -38.17 -12.90 -12.96
CA TRP A 57 -38.48 -13.76 -14.12
C TRP A 57 -39.53 -13.13 -15.01
N ALA A 58 -39.30 -13.21 -16.31
CA ALA A 58 -40.26 -12.73 -17.29
C ALA A 58 -41.38 -13.76 -17.58
N ASP A 59 -42.61 -13.30 -17.77
CA ASP A 59 -43.64 -14.13 -18.36
C ASP A 59 -43.36 -14.37 -19.84
N THR A 60 -43.46 -15.63 -20.26
CA THR A 60 -43.14 -16.07 -21.64
C THR A 60 -44.40 -16.33 -22.44
N LEU A 61 -44.50 -15.71 -23.60
CA LEU A 61 -45.59 -15.89 -24.55
C LEU A 61 -45.04 -16.28 -25.91
N THR A 62 -45.66 -17.28 -26.54
CA THR A 62 -45.37 -17.58 -27.94
C THR A 62 -46.01 -16.52 -28.84
N VAL A 63 -45.25 -15.96 -29.76
CA VAL A 63 -45.67 -14.85 -30.61
C VAL A 63 -45.68 -15.28 -32.07
N ASP A 64 -46.78 -15.04 -32.79
CA ASP A 64 -46.79 -15.13 -34.23
C ASP A 64 -46.28 -13.81 -34.85
N LEU A 65 -45.04 -13.79 -35.25
CA LEU A 65 -44.39 -12.63 -35.85
C LEU A 65 -45.06 -12.13 -37.14
N LYS A 66 -45.87 -12.96 -37.83
CA LYS A 66 -46.61 -12.56 -39.03
C LYS A 66 -47.95 -11.94 -38.69
N ALA A 67 -48.57 -12.40 -37.62
CA ALA A 67 -49.89 -11.93 -37.19
C ALA A 67 -49.76 -10.66 -36.34
N GLU A 68 -48.73 -10.55 -35.51
CA GLU A 68 -48.51 -9.41 -34.66
C GLU A 68 -47.53 -8.43 -35.31
N LYS A 69 -48.02 -7.21 -35.61
CA LYS A 69 -47.20 -6.11 -36.16
C LYS A 69 -46.35 -5.46 -35.06
N LEU A 70 -45.40 -6.18 -34.51
CA LEU A 70 -44.51 -5.70 -33.50
C LEU A 70 -43.36 -4.86 -34.11
N ALA A 71 -43.10 -3.69 -33.57
CA ALA A 71 -41.93 -2.89 -33.91
C ALA A 71 -40.73 -3.45 -33.15
N LEU A 72 -40.00 -4.36 -33.79
CA LEU A 72 -38.83 -5.02 -33.23
C LEU A 72 -37.58 -4.17 -33.48
N LYS A 73 -36.78 -3.96 -32.44
CA LYS A 73 -35.43 -3.37 -32.53
C LYS A 73 -34.43 -4.39 -31.96
N PRO A 74 -33.33 -4.65 -32.65
CA PRO A 74 -32.29 -5.51 -32.06
C PRO A 74 -31.93 -5.03 -30.64
N TYR A 75 -31.82 -5.97 -29.71
CA TYR A 75 -31.30 -5.67 -28.38
C TYR A 75 -29.79 -5.55 -28.47
N GLU A 76 -29.30 -4.43 -28.09
CA GLU A 76 -27.85 -4.18 -27.96
C GLU A 76 -27.48 -4.37 -26.50
N ALA A 77 -26.81 -5.50 -26.20
CA ALA A 77 -26.24 -5.70 -24.85
C ALA A 77 -25.22 -4.60 -24.57
N PRO A 78 -25.19 -4.07 -23.33
CA PRO A 78 -24.13 -3.17 -22.93
C PRO A 78 -22.76 -3.81 -23.15
N GLU A 79 -21.76 -2.97 -23.47
CA GLU A 79 -20.38 -3.44 -23.55
C GLU A 79 -19.94 -4.00 -22.20
N PHE A 80 -19.46 -5.24 -22.22
CA PHE A 80 -18.89 -5.90 -21.06
C PHE A 80 -17.48 -6.38 -21.38
N ARG A 81 -16.56 -6.08 -20.48
CA ARG A 81 -15.20 -6.64 -20.50
C ARG A 81 -14.73 -6.84 -19.07
N ARG A 82 -13.92 -7.84 -18.85
CA ARG A 82 -13.16 -7.94 -17.62
C ARG A 82 -12.02 -6.97 -17.70
N PHE A 83 -11.92 -6.12 -16.69
CA PHE A 83 -10.73 -5.31 -16.54
C PHE A 83 -9.54 -6.23 -16.24
N PRO A 84 -8.32 -5.92 -16.73
CA PRO A 84 -7.14 -6.69 -16.40
C PRO A 84 -6.95 -6.72 -14.88
N ALA A 85 -6.73 -7.90 -14.33
CA ALA A 85 -6.43 -8.03 -12.91
C ALA A 85 -5.12 -7.28 -12.61
N LYS A 86 -5.15 -6.41 -11.62
CA LYS A 86 -3.98 -5.76 -11.05
C LYS A 86 -3.95 -6.01 -9.56
N GLU A 87 -2.79 -6.34 -9.04
CA GLU A 87 -2.62 -6.51 -7.61
C GLU A 87 -2.43 -5.15 -6.94
N LEU A 88 -3.32 -4.84 -6.01
CA LEU A 88 -3.29 -3.58 -5.28
C LEU A 88 -1.98 -3.43 -4.50
N TYR A 89 -1.38 -2.25 -4.63
CA TYR A 89 -0.16 -1.87 -3.93
C TYR A 89 1.05 -2.79 -4.23
N ARG A 90 0.96 -3.58 -5.31
CA ARG A 90 2.05 -4.42 -5.83
C ARG A 90 2.45 -4.08 -7.25
N ASP A 91 1.48 -3.78 -8.10
CA ASP A 91 1.76 -3.41 -9.48
C ASP A 91 1.91 -1.89 -9.60
N PRO A 92 2.98 -1.38 -10.24
CA PRO A 92 3.11 0.04 -10.52
C PRO A 92 1.95 0.55 -11.38
N MET A 93 1.19 1.52 -10.86
CA MET A 93 0.02 2.08 -11.51
C MET A 93 0.11 3.59 -11.74
N TYR A 94 0.97 4.26 -10.98
CA TYR A 94 1.09 5.71 -10.96
C TYR A 94 2.49 6.18 -11.30
N ARG A 95 2.62 7.44 -11.66
CA ARG A 95 3.90 8.13 -11.57
C ARG A 95 4.07 8.66 -10.16
N GLY A 96 5.29 8.63 -9.66
CA GLY A 96 5.61 9.22 -8.36
C GLY A 96 6.05 10.66 -8.51
N GLY A 97 5.22 11.62 -8.07
CA GLY A 97 5.63 13.01 -7.88
C GLY A 97 6.35 13.19 -6.55
N VAL A 98 7.26 14.15 -6.45
CA VAL A 98 7.98 14.46 -5.21
C VAL A 98 7.85 15.92 -4.81
N THR A 99 7.62 16.15 -3.52
CA THR A 99 7.77 17.47 -2.89
C THR A 99 8.92 17.38 -1.90
N GLN A 100 9.97 18.15 -2.16
CA GLN A 100 11.21 18.13 -1.39
C GLN A 100 11.23 19.19 -0.28
N ASP A 101 12.13 18.99 0.68
CA ASP A 101 12.44 19.95 1.76
C ASP A 101 11.22 20.41 2.59
N ILE A 102 10.27 19.49 2.82
CA ILE A 102 9.13 19.79 3.68
C ILE A 102 9.62 19.87 5.13
N ILE A 103 9.55 21.05 5.73
CA ILE A 103 9.89 21.24 7.15
C ILE A 103 8.75 20.70 8.00
N TYR A 104 9.02 19.65 8.79
CA TYR A 104 8.05 19.05 9.70
C TYR A 104 8.27 19.42 11.18
N GLY A 105 9.44 19.96 11.49
CA GLY A 105 9.79 20.40 12.84
C GLY A 105 10.96 21.36 12.84
N ARG A 106 11.16 22.02 13.99
CA ARG A 106 12.32 22.85 14.26
C ARG A 106 12.81 22.55 15.67
N VAL A 107 14.05 22.15 15.79
CA VAL A 107 14.63 21.63 17.03
C VAL A 107 15.96 22.31 17.34
N VAL A 108 16.43 22.20 18.58
CA VAL A 108 17.79 22.63 18.95
C VAL A 108 18.79 21.66 18.34
N ARG A 109 19.88 22.21 17.84
CA ARG A 109 20.96 21.44 17.25
C ARG A 109 21.86 20.88 18.34
N ASN A 110 22.01 19.57 18.42
CA ASN A 110 22.72 18.92 19.53
C ASN A 110 24.24 18.86 19.39
N ASP A 111 24.75 19.10 18.18
CA ASP A 111 26.20 19.11 17.87
C ASP A 111 26.81 20.53 17.89
N SER A 112 26.00 21.55 18.18
CA SER A 112 26.42 22.92 18.30
C SER A 112 26.89 23.24 19.72
N TYR A 113 27.89 24.13 19.83
CA TYR A 113 28.29 24.75 21.09
C TYR A 113 27.33 25.88 21.53
N ASP A 114 26.44 26.32 20.62
CA ASP A 114 25.40 27.30 20.87
C ASP A 114 24.09 26.58 21.21
N GLU A 115 23.68 26.67 22.48
CA GLU A 115 22.45 26.04 22.97
C GLU A 115 21.15 26.58 22.29
N ASP A 116 21.26 27.76 21.67
CA ASP A 116 20.15 28.39 20.95
C ASP A 116 20.13 28.07 19.44
N GLU A 117 21.18 27.43 18.92
CA GLU A 117 21.20 27.06 17.48
C GLU A 117 20.11 26.05 17.14
N ARG A 118 19.25 26.44 16.21
CA ARG A 118 18.13 25.61 15.77
C ARG A 118 18.37 25.09 14.36
N MET A 119 17.91 23.87 14.14
CA MET A 119 17.87 23.23 12.83
C MET A 119 16.45 22.88 12.42
N ASP A 120 16.19 22.95 11.14
CA ASP A 120 14.94 22.47 10.57
C ASP A 120 15.04 20.95 10.37
N LEU A 121 13.98 20.22 10.76
CA LEU A 121 13.80 18.82 10.44
C LEU A 121 13.00 18.74 9.14
N THR A 122 13.56 18.06 8.16
CA THR A 122 13.01 18.02 6.80
C THR A 122 12.65 16.61 6.37
N MET A 123 11.79 16.50 5.36
CA MET A 123 11.48 15.26 4.67
C MET A 123 11.17 15.53 3.20
N ASP A 124 11.38 14.53 2.36
CA ASP A 124 10.88 14.50 0.99
C ASP A 124 9.67 13.59 0.92
N VAL A 125 8.57 14.07 0.35
CA VAL A 125 7.31 13.32 0.24
C VAL A 125 7.01 12.99 -1.22
N TYR A 126 6.80 11.71 -1.48
CA TYR A 126 6.50 11.13 -2.78
C TYR A 126 5.02 10.74 -2.82
N VAL A 127 4.30 11.23 -3.81
CA VAL A 127 2.86 11.00 -3.96
C VAL A 127 2.54 10.41 -5.33
N PRO A 128 1.52 9.56 -5.44
CA PRO A 128 1.01 9.10 -6.73
C PRO A 128 0.45 10.28 -7.53
N GLU A 129 0.99 10.56 -8.71
CA GLU A 129 0.41 11.51 -9.64
C GLU A 129 -0.83 10.90 -10.32
N ASP A 130 -1.83 11.72 -10.61
CA ASP A 130 -3.08 11.34 -11.29
C ASP A 130 -3.90 10.27 -10.56
N GLY A 131 -3.65 10.05 -9.28
CA GLY A 131 -4.26 8.98 -8.50
C GLY A 131 -5.60 9.31 -7.85
N GLY A 132 -6.31 10.36 -8.26
CA GLY A 132 -7.63 10.71 -7.73
C GLY A 132 -7.67 11.08 -6.24
N GLN A 133 -8.87 11.25 -5.71
CA GLN A 133 -9.15 11.64 -4.31
C GLN A 133 -9.36 10.40 -3.43
N VAL A 134 -8.32 9.60 -3.22
CA VAL A 134 -8.38 8.34 -2.48
C VAL A 134 -7.53 8.37 -1.25
N ALA A 135 -8.01 7.79 -0.15
CA ALA A 135 -7.23 7.58 1.05
C ALA A 135 -6.13 6.52 0.81
N ARG A 136 -4.87 6.91 0.98
CA ARG A 136 -3.68 6.15 0.61
C ARG A 136 -2.95 5.60 1.82
N PRO A 137 -2.30 4.44 1.72
CA PRO A 137 -1.37 4.02 2.76
C PRO A 137 -0.17 4.98 2.82
N LEU A 138 0.36 5.17 4.03
CA LEU A 138 1.59 5.92 4.28
C LEU A 138 2.75 4.93 4.48
N LEU A 139 3.85 5.14 3.78
CA LEU A 139 5.14 4.54 4.07
C LEU A 139 6.09 5.63 4.54
N VAL A 140 6.62 5.52 5.77
CA VAL A 140 7.72 6.36 6.24
C VAL A 140 9.01 5.57 6.19
N THR A 141 10.06 6.17 5.63
CA THR A 141 11.37 5.54 5.50
C THR A 141 12.43 6.36 6.22
N PHE A 142 13.40 5.66 6.83
CA PHE A 142 14.49 6.23 7.58
C PHE A 142 15.83 5.73 7.05
N HIS A 143 16.76 6.66 6.82
CA HIS A 143 18.10 6.34 6.32
C HIS A 143 18.97 5.70 7.40
N GLY A 144 20.05 5.06 6.96
CA GLY A 144 21.11 4.53 7.82
C GLY A 144 22.13 5.60 8.25
N GLY A 145 23.28 5.12 8.73
CA GLY A 145 24.42 5.96 9.11
C GLY A 145 24.69 5.99 10.60
N ALA A 146 24.36 4.90 11.30
CA ALA A 146 24.71 4.67 12.71
C ALA A 146 24.28 5.80 13.67
N PHE A 147 23.22 6.54 13.38
CA PHE A 147 22.77 7.77 14.07
C PHE A 147 23.80 8.92 14.10
N LYS A 148 24.84 8.82 13.28
CA LYS A 148 25.93 9.80 13.23
C LYS A 148 25.99 10.58 11.92
N GLY A 149 25.53 9.97 10.87
CA GLY A 149 25.48 10.50 9.51
C GLY A 149 24.32 9.90 8.73
N GLY A 150 24.37 10.05 7.41
CA GLY A 150 23.33 9.59 6.50
C GLY A 150 22.53 10.74 5.93
N ASP A 151 21.74 10.45 4.93
CA ASP A 151 20.94 11.44 4.20
C ASP A 151 19.63 10.80 3.74
N MET A 152 18.51 11.50 3.94
CA MET A 152 17.18 11.09 3.42
C MET A 152 17.16 10.97 1.89
N ARG A 153 18.17 11.51 1.19
CA ARG A 153 18.33 11.46 -0.26
C ARG A 153 19.34 10.42 -0.73
N ASP A 154 19.66 9.44 0.12
CA ASP A 154 20.32 8.24 -0.37
C ASP A 154 19.60 7.70 -1.61
N SER A 155 20.35 7.42 -2.68
CA SER A 155 19.79 7.13 -4.00
C SER A 155 18.85 5.93 -3.99
N LEU A 156 19.21 4.87 -3.27
CA LEU A 156 18.41 3.65 -3.19
C LEU A 156 17.14 3.85 -2.36
N LEU A 157 17.22 4.68 -1.32
CA LEU A 157 16.05 5.04 -0.51
C LEU A 157 15.08 5.93 -1.30
N VAL A 158 15.60 6.88 -2.10
CA VAL A 158 14.80 7.70 -3.01
C VAL A 158 14.10 6.84 -4.07
N GLU A 159 14.82 5.88 -4.68
CA GLU A 159 14.24 4.93 -5.63
C GLU A 159 13.12 4.11 -4.96
N TRP A 160 13.33 3.68 -3.73
CA TRP A 160 12.33 2.95 -2.95
C TRP A 160 11.06 3.78 -2.72
N CYS A 161 11.20 5.03 -2.29
CA CYS A 161 10.06 5.93 -2.10
C CYS A 161 9.31 6.19 -3.41
N ARG A 162 10.00 6.35 -4.53
CA ARG A 162 9.38 6.49 -5.86
C ARG A 162 8.62 5.23 -6.28
N TYR A 163 9.23 4.07 -6.04
CA TYR A 163 8.59 2.80 -6.34
C TYR A 163 7.29 2.63 -5.55
N PHE A 164 7.31 2.83 -4.22
CA PHE A 164 6.10 2.74 -3.41
C PHE A 164 5.06 3.80 -3.78
N ALA A 165 5.47 5.01 -4.15
CA ALA A 165 4.53 5.99 -4.69
C ALA A 165 3.87 5.50 -5.99
N SER A 166 4.62 4.80 -6.86
CA SER A 166 4.05 4.20 -8.08
C SER A 166 3.06 3.08 -7.78
N LEU A 167 3.17 2.42 -6.62
CA LEU A 167 2.21 1.43 -6.14
C LEU A 167 0.96 2.05 -5.49
N GLY A 168 0.92 3.38 -5.30
CA GLY A 168 -0.22 4.06 -4.71
C GLY A 168 -0.05 4.52 -3.26
N TYR A 169 1.13 4.39 -2.67
CA TYR A 169 1.43 4.92 -1.33
C TYR A 169 1.73 6.42 -1.37
N VAL A 170 1.45 7.11 -0.28
CA VAL A 170 2.24 8.29 0.08
C VAL A 170 3.50 7.77 0.75
N ALA A 171 4.68 8.01 0.17
CA ALA A 171 5.96 7.61 0.75
C ALA A 171 6.73 8.85 1.22
N ALA A 172 7.33 8.79 2.39
CA ALA A 172 8.12 9.89 2.93
C ALA A 172 9.51 9.41 3.33
N SER A 173 10.56 10.02 2.78
CA SER A 173 11.91 9.87 3.25
C SER A 173 12.20 10.96 4.27
N VAL A 174 12.47 10.54 5.51
CA VAL A 174 12.51 11.42 6.66
C VAL A 174 13.94 11.58 7.15
N ASP A 175 14.40 12.82 7.26
CA ASP A 175 15.60 13.15 8.00
C ASP A 175 15.28 13.25 9.50
N TYR A 176 16.27 13.01 10.34
CA TYR A 176 16.12 13.04 11.80
C TYR A 176 17.41 13.51 12.45
N ARG A 177 17.36 13.97 13.70
CA ARG A 177 18.54 14.43 14.44
C ARG A 177 19.58 13.33 14.59
N GLN A 178 20.77 13.65 14.20
CA GLN A 178 21.95 12.80 14.23
C GLN A 178 22.98 13.35 15.24
N GLY A 179 24.00 12.59 15.48
CA GLY A 179 25.11 12.99 16.34
C GLY A 179 25.00 12.51 17.78
N TYR A 180 26.10 11.97 18.27
CA TYR A 180 26.26 11.53 19.66
C TYR A 180 27.74 11.56 20.07
N ARG A 181 27.99 11.60 21.38
CA ARG A 181 29.30 11.30 21.94
C ARG A 181 29.41 9.78 22.12
N ARG A 182 30.63 9.25 22.01
CA ARG A 182 30.87 7.79 22.10
C ARG A 182 30.75 7.28 23.54
N ASN A 183 29.55 7.12 24.06
CA ASN A 183 29.21 6.38 25.26
C ASN A 183 27.75 5.91 25.17
N VAL A 184 27.39 4.86 25.89
CA VAL A 184 26.06 4.24 25.85
C VAL A 184 24.94 5.25 26.07
N ARG A 185 25.06 6.11 27.07
CA ARG A 185 24.06 7.13 27.35
C ARG A 185 23.82 8.06 26.14
N SER A 186 24.89 8.56 25.55
CA SER A 186 24.82 9.49 24.44
C SER A 186 24.24 8.84 23.17
N THR A 187 24.49 7.54 22.93
CA THR A 187 23.90 6.80 21.81
C THR A 187 22.44 6.47 22.04
N ASP A 188 22.04 6.14 23.26
CA ASP A 188 20.64 6.01 23.64
C ASP A 188 19.89 7.32 23.44
N ASP A 189 20.45 8.46 23.86
CA ASP A 189 19.87 9.79 23.66
C ASP A 189 19.70 10.10 22.17
N ALA A 190 20.68 9.76 21.32
CA ALA A 190 20.59 9.96 19.87
C ALA A 190 19.46 9.12 19.24
N MET A 191 19.39 7.84 19.58
CA MET A 191 18.32 6.94 19.12
C MET A 191 16.94 7.43 19.56
N TYR A 192 16.85 7.93 20.79
CA TYR A 192 15.60 8.44 21.34
C TYR A 192 15.17 9.76 20.70
N ARG A 193 16.10 10.70 20.44
CA ARG A 193 15.82 11.93 19.70
C ARG A 193 15.32 11.62 18.30
N ALA A 194 15.97 10.69 17.60
CA ALA A 194 15.52 10.22 16.29
C ALA A 194 14.11 9.64 16.35
N LEU A 195 13.76 8.88 17.40
CA LEU A 195 12.42 8.34 17.60
C LEU A 195 11.37 9.44 17.81
N LYS A 196 11.70 10.49 18.57
CA LYS A 196 10.82 11.67 18.71
C LYS A 196 10.60 12.36 17.37
N ASP A 197 11.65 12.54 16.58
CA ASP A 197 11.59 13.16 15.28
C ASP A 197 10.75 12.32 14.29
N ALA A 198 10.93 11.00 14.27
CA ALA A 198 10.13 10.09 13.48
C ALA A 198 8.62 10.15 13.82
N ASN A 199 8.29 10.18 15.12
CA ASN A 199 6.90 10.38 15.58
C ASN A 199 6.34 11.73 15.13
N ALA A 200 7.13 12.80 15.22
CA ALA A 200 6.73 14.12 14.78
C ALA A 200 6.45 14.17 13.28
N ALA A 201 7.31 13.51 12.47
CA ALA A 201 7.16 13.42 11.03
C ALA A 201 5.83 12.72 10.64
N VAL A 202 5.53 11.56 11.24
CA VAL A 202 4.27 10.84 10.97
C VAL A 202 3.06 11.68 11.36
N ARG A 203 3.07 12.30 12.54
CA ARG A 203 1.96 13.17 12.98
C ARG A 203 1.77 14.39 12.09
N PHE A 204 2.86 14.95 11.60
CA PHE A 204 2.81 16.06 10.64
C PHE A 204 2.15 15.64 9.34
N LEU A 205 2.52 14.47 8.79
CA LEU A 205 1.93 13.93 7.56
C LEU A 205 0.44 13.64 7.73
N LEU A 206 0.03 13.04 8.85
CA LEU A 206 -1.38 12.71 9.13
C LEU A 206 -2.28 13.95 9.27
N LYS A 207 -1.71 15.11 9.59
CA LYS A 207 -2.44 16.40 9.66
C LYS A 207 -2.57 17.09 8.30
N ARG A 208 -2.00 16.52 7.23
CA ARG A 208 -2.05 17.07 5.88
C ARG A 208 -3.19 16.46 5.08
N ASP A 209 -4.39 17.01 5.18
CA ASP A 209 -5.58 16.52 4.45
C ASP A 209 -5.34 16.39 2.95
N SER A 210 -4.49 17.24 2.37
CA SER A 210 -4.14 17.19 0.95
C SER A 210 -3.39 15.92 0.53
N LEU A 211 -2.79 15.19 1.45
CA LEU A 211 -2.10 13.93 1.17
C LEU A 211 -3.04 12.72 1.18
N LEU A 212 -4.27 12.89 1.69
CA LEU A 212 -5.29 11.84 1.76
C LEU A 212 -4.77 10.53 2.38
N ILE A 213 -4.02 10.63 3.48
CA ILE A 213 -3.44 9.46 4.15
C ILE A 213 -4.51 8.72 4.95
N HIS A 214 -4.56 7.39 4.75
CA HIS A 214 -5.42 6.52 5.56
C HIS A 214 -4.76 6.24 6.91
N SER A 215 -5.33 6.76 8.00
CA SER A 215 -4.74 6.72 9.36
C SER A 215 -4.49 5.31 9.92
N GLU A 216 -5.14 4.29 9.38
CA GLU A 216 -4.96 2.89 9.79
C GLU A 216 -4.00 2.09 8.89
N ARG A 217 -3.43 2.72 7.85
CA ARG A 217 -2.56 2.06 6.87
C ARG A 217 -1.19 2.73 6.86
N ILE A 218 -0.51 2.71 8.00
CA ILE A 218 0.81 3.31 8.18
C ILE A 218 1.86 2.22 8.27
N PHE A 219 2.88 2.31 7.44
CA PHE A 219 4.01 1.40 7.39
C PHE A 219 5.31 2.16 7.67
N ALA A 220 6.25 1.49 8.31
CA ALA A 220 7.57 2.03 8.59
C ALA A 220 8.64 1.13 7.98
N ALA A 221 9.68 1.73 7.43
CA ALA A 221 10.83 1.01 6.90
C ALA A 221 12.11 1.78 7.17
N GLY A 222 13.23 1.08 7.19
CA GLY A 222 14.53 1.73 7.29
C GLY A 222 15.68 0.73 7.26
N ALA A 223 16.85 1.25 6.97
CA ALA A 223 18.07 0.49 6.87
C ALA A 223 19.04 0.87 7.99
N ASP A 224 19.78 -0.10 8.55
CA ASP A 224 20.80 0.16 9.57
C ASP A 224 20.20 0.91 10.80
N ALA A 225 20.68 2.09 11.14
CA ALA A 225 20.09 2.96 12.16
C ALA A 225 18.62 3.29 11.86
N GLY A 226 18.25 3.47 10.58
CA GLY A 226 16.87 3.65 10.16
C GLY A 226 16.02 2.40 10.41
N GLY A 227 16.57 1.21 10.29
CA GLY A 227 15.92 -0.06 10.66
C GLY A 227 15.65 -0.14 12.16
N ILE A 228 16.63 0.25 12.97
CA ILE A 228 16.47 0.40 14.43
C ILE A 228 15.35 1.39 14.73
N LEU A 229 15.33 2.53 14.04
CA LEU A 229 14.33 3.58 14.23
C LEU A 229 12.92 3.11 13.83
N ALA A 230 12.76 2.42 12.70
CA ALA A 230 11.49 1.88 12.24
C ALA A 230 10.90 0.84 13.23
N LEU A 231 11.75 -0.03 13.78
CA LEU A 231 11.36 -0.99 14.82
C LEU A 231 10.93 -0.29 16.11
N ASN A 232 11.68 0.70 16.57
CA ASN A 232 11.32 1.46 17.78
C ASN A 232 10.05 2.28 17.56
N LEU A 233 9.84 2.88 16.39
CA LEU A 233 8.60 3.58 16.04
C LEU A 233 7.37 2.67 16.16
N ALA A 234 7.52 1.41 15.80
CA ALA A 234 6.43 0.43 15.87
C ALA A 234 6.23 -0.17 17.26
N TYR A 235 7.30 -0.51 17.96
CA TYR A 235 7.21 -1.35 19.16
C TYR A 235 7.51 -0.63 20.48
N MET A 236 8.29 0.47 20.48
CA MET A 236 8.62 1.21 21.69
C MET A 236 7.36 1.81 22.32
N ARG A 237 7.25 1.71 23.65
CA ARG A 237 6.18 2.29 24.45
C ARG A 237 6.78 3.12 25.58
N GLU A 238 6.01 4.05 26.16
CA GLU A 238 6.47 4.88 27.29
C GLU A 238 7.01 4.05 28.45
N GLU A 239 6.37 2.94 28.77
CA GLU A 239 6.78 1.99 29.81
C GLU A 239 8.14 1.32 29.55
N ASN A 240 8.60 1.31 28.31
CA ASN A 240 9.88 0.72 27.91
C ASN A 240 11.01 1.76 27.78
N LEU A 241 10.72 3.03 28.00
CA LEU A 241 11.74 4.08 27.95
C LEU A 241 12.66 3.94 29.17
N PRO A 242 13.99 4.06 28.98
CA PRO A 242 14.92 4.16 30.10
C PRO A 242 14.53 5.32 31.04
N GLU A 243 14.62 5.11 32.36
CA GLU A 243 14.25 6.13 33.38
C GLU A 243 14.93 7.47 33.12
N ILE A 244 16.20 7.44 32.69
CA ILE A 244 17.00 8.65 32.42
C ILE A 244 16.45 9.51 31.28
N ILE A 245 15.69 8.89 30.37
CA ILE A 245 15.08 9.57 29.21
C ILE A 245 13.70 10.12 29.59
N GLN A 246 13.04 9.53 30.60
CA GLN A 246 11.77 10.02 31.11
C GLN A 246 11.91 11.34 31.87
N GLU A 247 13.11 11.65 32.41
CA GLU A 247 13.41 12.84 33.20
C GLU A 247 13.82 14.06 32.37
N GLU A 248 14.24 13.88 31.09
CA GLU A 248 14.60 14.99 30.22
C GLU A 248 13.35 15.62 29.60
N GLU A 249 12.90 16.76 30.14
CA GLU A 249 11.98 17.67 29.47
C GLU A 249 12.64 18.26 28.22
N ASP A 250 12.52 17.58 27.10
CA ASP A 250 12.86 18.17 25.80
C ASP A 250 11.79 19.22 25.43
N THR A 251 11.98 20.44 25.94
CA THR A 251 11.09 21.59 25.70
C THR A 251 11.14 22.09 24.24
N THR A 252 11.97 21.50 23.38
CA THR A 252 12.25 21.98 22.03
C THR A 252 11.25 21.50 20.99
N ILE A 253 10.54 20.41 21.23
CA ILE A 253 9.38 20.03 20.42
C ILE A 253 8.13 20.41 21.20
N VAL A 254 7.39 21.42 20.72
CA VAL A 254 6.07 21.80 21.26
C VAL A 254 5.04 20.70 20.97
N LEU A 255 5.27 19.53 21.52
CA LEU A 255 4.37 18.38 21.48
C LEU A 255 4.25 17.81 22.89
N HIS A 256 3.75 18.64 23.80
CA HIS A 256 3.17 18.15 25.02
C HIS A 256 1.97 17.28 24.68
N GLN A 257 2.16 16.01 24.66
CA GLN A 257 1.22 14.93 25.00
C GLN A 257 1.72 13.63 24.39
N SER A 258 2.03 12.65 25.24
CA SER A 258 2.48 11.29 24.95
C SER A 258 3.49 11.19 23.78
N LEU A 259 4.74 11.02 24.12
CA LEU A 259 5.89 10.93 23.22
C LEU A 259 5.77 9.84 22.16
N LEU A 260 4.88 8.90 22.36
CA LEU A 260 4.72 7.70 21.56
C LEU A 260 3.23 7.44 21.34
N ARG A 261 2.66 7.85 20.24
CA ARG A 261 1.37 7.46 19.66
C ARG A 261 0.31 8.55 19.56
N GLY A 262 -0.27 8.58 18.48
CA GLY A 262 -1.43 9.21 17.89
C GLY A 262 -1.74 8.48 16.60
N PHE A 263 -1.05 7.33 16.37
CA PHE A 263 -1.22 6.46 15.20
C PHE A 263 -0.71 5.05 15.52
N ASP A 264 -1.18 4.07 14.76
CA ASP A 264 -0.71 2.70 14.81
C ASP A 264 0.02 2.32 13.52
N VAL A 265 1.22 1.74 13.66
CA VAL A 265 1.97 1.16 12.54
C VAL A 265 1.35 -0.19 12.19
N ARG A 266 1.10 -0.43 10.91
CA ARG A 266 0.45 -1.64 10.41
C ARG A 266 1.44 -2.75 10.03
N GLY A 267 2.68 -2.38 9.75
CA GLY A 267 3.76 -3.30 9.42
C GLY A 267 5.09 -2.59 9.32
N VAL A 268 6.18 -3.34 9.53
CA VAL A 268 7.55 -2.84 9.48
C VAL A 268 8.37 -3.63 8.47
N ALA A 269 9.17 -2.93 7.66
CA ALA A 269 10.28 -3.51 6.93
C ALA A 269 11.60 -3.11 7.61
N ASN A 270 12.23 -4.08 8.24
CA ASN A 270 13.51 -3.92 8.91
C ASN A 270 14.65 -4.37 7.99
N LEU A 271 15.41 -3.42 7.48
CA LEU A 271 16.56 -3.67 6.65
C LEU A 271 17.81 -3.63 7.53
N TRP A 272 18.31 -4.80 7.92
CA TRP A 272 19.50 -5.01 8.77
C TRP A 272 19.59 -4.10 10.02
N GLY A 273 18.47 -3.80 10.65
CA GLY A 273 18.42 -3.12 11.93
C GLY A 273 18.28 -4.08 13.11
N ALA A 274 18.25 -3.53 14.32
CA ALA A 274 18.18 -4.25 15.59
C ALA A 274 17.30 -3.54 16.62
N ILE A 275 17.08 -4.15 17.77
CA ILE A 275 16.43 -3.54 18.95
C ILE A 275 17.33 -3.66 20.17
N ALA A 276 17.28 -2.65 21.03
CA ALA A 276 18.10 -2.61 22.25
C ALA A 276 17.56 -3.50 23.38
N ASP A 277 16.26 -3.79 23.37
CA ASP A 277 15.61 -4.64 24.39
C ASP A 277 14.47 -5.43 23.76
N THR A 278 14.46 -6.74 23.98
CA THR A 278 13.38 -7.62 23.52
C THR A 278 12.06 -7.39 24.27
N ALA A 279 12.07 -6.71 25.41
CA ALA A 279 10.87 -6.36 26.17
C ALA A 279 9.88 -5.50 25.35
N ILE A 280 10.38 -4.67 24.41
CA ILE A 280 9.50 -3.87 23.53
C ILE A 280 8.61 -4.74 22.62
N LEU A 281 9.00 -6.01 22.39
CA LEU A 281 8.23 -6.97 21.62
C LEU A 281 7.19 -7.74 22.47
N HIS A 282 7.15 -7.51 23.79
CA HIS A 282 6.19 -8.16 24.64
C HIS A 282 4.75 -7.73 24.28
N ASN A 283 3.89 -8.71 24.00
CA ASN A 283 2.52 -8.47 23.52
C ASN A 283 2.44 -7.69 22.17
N ALA A 284 3.51 -7.70 21.39
CA ALA A 284 3.51 -7.11 20.06
C ALA A 284 2.41 -7.73 19.18
N LYS A 285 1.83 -6.89 18.31
CA LYS A 285 0.83 -7.31 17.30
C LYS A 285 1.21 -6.90 15.89
N ILE A 286 2.21 -6.03 15.76
CA ILE A 286 2.62 -5.44 14.49
C ILE A 286 3.50 -6.45 13.74
N PRO A 287 3.13 -6.85 12.52
CA PRO A 287 3.94 -7.75 11.70
C PRO A 287 5.21 -7.08 11.21
N VAL A 288 6.26 -7.87 11.01
CA VAL A 288 7.55 -7.42 10.49
C VAL A 288 8.06 -8.35 9.39
N ILE A 289 8.66 -7.77 8.36
CA ILE A 289 9.58 -8.45 7.45
C ILE A 289 10.97 -7.89 7.70
N SER A 290 11.96 -8.79 7.89
CA SER A 290 13.34 -8.38 8.14
C SER A 290 14.26 -9.00 7.11
N PHE A 291 15.24 -8.21 6.67
CA PHE A 291 16.30 -8.66 5.78
C PHE A 291 17.64 -8.39 6.45
N GLN A 292 18.43 -9.40 6.66
CA GLN A 292 19.76 -9.27 7.27
C GLN A 292 20.62 -10.46 6.90
N SER A 293 21.89 -10.21 6.59
CA SER A 293 22.88 -11.28 6.48
C SER A 293 23.11 -11.94 7.85
N ARG A 294 23.27 -13.26 7.86
CA ARG A 294 23.59 -13.99 9.09
C ARG A 294 24.97 -13.64 9.67
N GLU A 295 25.85 -13.21 8.81
CA GLU A 295 27.25 -12.88 9.11
C GLU A 295 27.46 -11.37 8.98
N ASP A 296 26.41 -10.55 9.24
CA ASP A 296 26.52 -9.09 9.23
C ASP A 296 27.61 -8.63 10.19
N PRO A 297 28.64 -7.92 9.69
CA PRO A 297 29.79 -7.53 10.52
C PRO A 297 29.53 -6.27 11.35
N VAL A 298 28.45 -5.52 11.09
CA VAL A 298 28.17 -4.21 11.71
C VAL A 298 27.08 -4.31 12.76
N ILE A 299 25.96 -4.96 12.40
CA ILE A 299 24.86 -5.24 13.33
C ILE A 299 24.68 -6.75 13.41
N ALA A 300 24.87 -7.33 14.57
CA ALA A 300 24.80 -8.77 14.76
C ALA A 300 23.40 -9.30 14.41
N TYR A 301 23.32 -10.37 13.61
CA TYR A 301 22.06 -11.09 13.32
C TYR A 301 21.42 -11.68 14.60
N GLY A 302 22.26 -12.06 15.56
CA GLY A 302 21.88 -12.51 16.90
C GLY A 302 21.87 -11.37 17.91
N ALA A 303 22.67 -11.55 18.97
CA ALA A 303 22.94 -10.51 19.96
C ALA A 303 24.38 -10.02 19.78
N GLY A 304 24.61 -8.74 19.92
CA GLY A 304 25.93 -8.15 19.83
C GLY A 304 25.92 -6.61 19.91
N TYR A 305 27.09 -6.02 19.93
CA TYR A 305 27.26 -4.57 19.98
C TYR A 305 27.30 -4.03 18.54
N PRO A 306 26.35 -3.12 18.16
CA PRO A 306 26.31 -2.60 16.81
C PRO A 306 27.42 -1.57 16.56
N PHE A 307 27.79 -1.38 15.29
CA PHE A 307 28.68 -0.34 14.80
C PHE A 307 30.12 -0.40 15.32
N GLU A 308 30.54 -1.50 15.92
CA GLU A 308 31.92 -1.65 16.41
C GLU A 308 32.94 -1.69 15.27
N ALA A 309 32.63 -2.35 14.17
CA ALA A 309 33.51 -2.42 13.00
C ALA A 309 33.83 -1.03 12.40
N LEU A 310 32.94 -0.05 12.59
CA LEU A 310 33.14 1.31 12.09
C LEU A 310 34.20 2.11 12.90
N LYS A 311 34.67 1.57 14.05
CA LYS A 311 35.74 2.21 14.84
C LYS A 311 37.08 2.22 14.09
N GLU A 312 37.34 1.20 13.27
CA GLU A 312 38.63 1.02 12.61
C GLU A 312 38.85 1.95 11.42
N GLU A 313 37.78 2.44 10.80
CA GLU A 313 37.86 3.33 9.63
C GLU A 313 38.05 4.82 9.97
N GLU A 314 37.58 5.26 11.14
CA GLU A 314 37.68 6.68 11.57
C GLU A 314 39.05 7.03 12.18
N ASP A 315 39.79 6.05 12.63
CA ASP A 315 41.09 6.28 13.23
C ASP A 315 42.16 6.49 12.16
N GLY A 316 42.28 7.72 11.69
CA GLY A 316 43.37 8.15 10.81
C GLY A 316 44.74 7.80 11.37
N ARG A 317 45.70 7.54 10.47
CA ARG A 317 47.09 7.10 10.82
C ARG A 317 47.96 8.26 11.35
N ASP A 318 47.50 8.99 12.36
CA ASP A 318 48.31 10.03 12.98
C ASP A 318 48.93 9.51 14.29
N ALA A 319 50.20 9.88 14.57
CA ALA A 319 50.94 9.40 15.74
C ALA A 319 50.25 9.79 17.07
N MET A 320 49.43 10.81 17.07
CA MET A 320 48.60 11.22 18.22
C MET A 320 47.45 10.25 18.46
N ASP A 321 46.89 9.66 17.40
CA ASP A 321 45.83 8.66 17.50
C ASP A 321 46.36 7.34 18.04
N GLU A 322 47.60 6.99 17.74
CA GLU A 322 48.26 5.79 18.30
C GLU A 322 48.53 5.93 19.80
N LEU A 323 48.96 7.11 20.25
CA LEU A 323 49.12 7.42 21.69
C LEU A 323 47.74 7.42 22.39
N ARG A 324 46.73 7.93 21.77
CA ARG A 324 45.36 7.90 22.26
C ARG A 324 44.81 6.48 22.41
N ARG A 325 45.06 5.61 21.43
CA ARG A 325 44.69 4.18 21.51
C ARG A 325 45.39 3.44 22.63
N ILE A 326 46.68 3.71 22.84
CA ILE A 326 47.43 3.12 23.96
C ILE A 326 46.85 3.59 25.29
N PHE A 327 46.52 4.87 25.41
CA PHE A 327 45.90 5.44 26.60
C PHE A 327 44.49 4.88 26.82
N GLU A 328 43.66 4.81 25.79
CA GLU A 328 42.33 4.22 25.83
C GLU A 328 42.36 2.72 26.14
N SER A 329 43.34 1.99 25.62
CA SER A 329 43.58 0.57 25.95
C SER A 329 43.94 0.36 27.42
N ILE A 330 44.75 1.26 28.02
CA ILE A 330 45.10 1.20 29.43
C ILE A 330 43.90 1.59 30.30
N VAL A 331 43.16 2.61 29.92
CA VAL A 331 41.97 3.07 30.65
C VAL A 331 40.84 2.05 30.55
N SER A 332 40.70 1.38 29.42
CA SER A 332 39.64 0.37 29.23
C SER A 332 39.74 -0.82 30.17
N ILE A 333 40.90 -1.12 30.71
CA ILE A 333 41.10 -2.16 31.73
C ILE A 333 40.33 -1.83 33.04
N PHE A 334 40.12 -0.55 33.30
CA PHE A 334 39.45 -0.04 34.52
C PHE A 334 37.98 0.33 34.28
N ILE A 335 37.50 0.27 33.04
CA ILE A 335 36.10 0.54 32.67
C ILE A 335 35.33 -0.79 32.72
N PRO A 336 34.16 -0.87 33.34
CA PRO A 336 33.28 -2.04 33.27
C PRO A 336 33.03 -2.44 31.81
N GLU A 337 32.86 -3.72 31.54
CA GLU A 337 32.71 -4.23 30.17
C GLU A 337 31.53 -3.58 29.43
N GLU A 338 30.45 -3.33 30.16
CA GLU A 338 29.24 -2.66 29.69
C GLU A 338 29.47 -1.17 29.26
N ASP A 339 30.47 -0.51 29.84
CA ASP A 339 30.83 0.87 29.51
C ASP A 339 31.92 1.01 28.43
N ARG A 340 32.44 -0.15 27.90
CA ARG A 340 33.48 -0.16 26.87
C ARG A 340 32.95 0.04 25.47
N HIS A 341 31.65 -0.19 25.28
CA HIS A 341 30.98 -0.12 23.99
C HIS A 341 30.20 1.19 23.85
N PRO A 342 30.24 1.84 22.68
CA PRO A 342 29.50 3.10 22.46
C PRO A 342 27.97 2.89 22.41
N PHE A 343 27.55 1.69 22.05
CA PHE A 343 26.16 1.27 22.10
C PHE A 343 25.97 0.12 23.09
N ARG A 344 24.78 -0.02 23.63
CA ARG A 344 24.41 -1.24 24.38
C ARG A 344 24.32 -2.44 23.45
N GLU A 345 24.36 -3.63 24.02
CA GLU A 345 24.08 -4.85 23.28
C GLU A 345 22.69 -4.75 22.62
N MET A 346 22.58 -5.12 21.36
CA MET A 346 21.35 -5.12 20.59
C MET A 346 21.05 -6.50 20.01
N TYR A 347 19.81 -6.71 19.64
CA TYR A 347 19.26 -7.96 19.14
C TYR A 347 18.82 -7.77 17.70
N GLY A 348 19.48 -8.47 16.76
CA GLY A 348 19.19 -8.37 15.33
C GLY A 348 18.00 -9.23 14.88
N ALA A 349 17.83 -9.30 13.57
CA ALA A 349 16.66 -9.90 12.94
C ALA A 349 16.38 -11.36 13.35
N GLY A 350 17.42 -12.16 13.61
CA GLY A 350 17.25 -13.56 14.07
C GLY A 350 16.61 -13.67 15.46
N VAL A 351 16.91 -12.76 16.37
CA VAL A 351 16.28 -12.71 17.71
C VAL A 351 14.87 -12.14 17.61
N ILE A 352 14.71 -11.01 16.90
CA ILE A 352 13.41 -10.34 16.68
C ILE A 352 12.39 -11.35 16.11
N HIS A 353 12.76 -12.05 15.04
CA HIS A 353 11.92 -13.07 14.41
C HIS A 353 11.49 -14.15 15.42
N ARG A 354 12.43 -14.70 16.17
CA ARG A 354 12.18 -15.76 17.14
C ARG A 354 11.23 -15.31 18.25
N VAL A 355 11.41 -14.08 18.76
CA VAL A 355 10.58 -13.53 19.83
C VAL A 355 9.15 -13.28 19.32
N LEU A 356 9.01 -12.60 18.18
CA LEU A 356 7.69 -12.32 17.59
C LEU A 356 6.91 -13.59 17.25
N LYS A 357 7.58 -14.61 16.71
CA LYS A 357 6.96 -15.92 16.46
C LYS A 357 6.43 -16.58 17.71
N ARG A 358 7.09 -16.44 18.88
CA ARG A 358 6.60 -16.96 20.15
C ARG A 358 5.30 -16.28 20.59
N TYR A 359 5.11 -15.01 20.24
CA TYR A 359 3.87 -14.27 20.50
C TYR A 359 2.81 -14.44 19.41
N GLY A 360 3.03 -15.31 18.42
CA GLY A 360 2.09 -15.54 17.31
C GLY A 360 2.00 -14.39 16.31
N VAL A 361 2.98 -13.48 16.32
CA VAL A 361 3.03 -12.36 15.39
C VAL A 361 3.65 -12.81 14.07
N THR A 362 3.10 -12.35 12.95
CA THR A 362 3.70 -12.58 11.63
C THR A 362 5.06 -11.90 11.58
N ALA A 363 6.11 -12.70 11.48
CA ALA A 363 7.47 -12.23 11.29
C ALA A 363 8.09 -13.03 10.15
N GLU A 364 8.49 -12.34 9.10
CA GLU A 364 9.15 -12.91 7.92
C GLU A 364 10.64 -12.56 7.98
N LEU A 365 11.47 -13.52 7.62
CA LEU A 365 12.93 -13.39 7.63
C LEU A 365 13.49 -14.16 6.44
N PRO A 366 13.40 -13.61 5.24
CA PRO A 366 14.00 -14.20 4.05
C PRO A 366 15.50 -14.39 4.20
N VAL A 367 16.01 -15.44 3.59
CA VAL A 367 17.45 -15.73 3.64
C VAL A 367 18.18 -14.82 2.68
N VAL A 368 19.08 -13.99 3.21
CA VAL A 368 19.98 -13.18 2.41
C VAL A 368 21.38 -13.82 2.47
N PRO A 369 21.95 -14.22 1.33
CA PRO A 369 23.28 -14.82 1.29
C PRO A 369 24.39 -13.78 1.46
N GLY A 370 25.56 -14.26 1.86
CA GLY A 370 26.77 -13.43 2.00
C GLY A 370 26.97 -12.88 3.40
N ALA A 371 28.16 -12.30 3.62
CA ALA A 371 28.61 -11.71 4.88
C ALA A 371 28.74 -10.18 4.68
N ARG A 372 27.63 -9.49 4.51
CA ARG A 372 27.61 -8.03 4.27
C ARG A 372 26.54 -7.34 5.11
N HIS A 373 26.83 -6.11 5.47
CA HIS A 373 25.91 -5.25 6.22
C HIS A 373 24.91 -4.58 5.26
N HIS A 374 25.42 -3.81 4.32
CA HIS A 374 24.58 -3.07 3.37
C HIS A 374 24.14 -3.98 2.21
N LEU A 375 22.92 -4.53 2.29
CA LEU A 375 22.44 -5.54 1.32
C LEU A 375 22.25 -5.00 -0.10
N PHE A 376 22.02 -3.70 -0.25
CA PHE A 376 21.86 -3.06 -1.57
C PHE A 376 23.19 -2.75 -2.28
N ILE A 377 24.30 -2.98 -1.61
CA ILE A 377 25.63 -2.77 -2.18
C ILE A 377 26.31 -4.14 -2.32
N GLY A 378 26.80 -4.45 -3.50
CA GLY A 378 27.56 -5.66 -3.79
C GLY A 378 28.97 -5.65 -3.19
N GLU A 379 29.65 -6.77 -3.26
CA GLU A 379 31.06 -6.89 -2.81
C GLU A 379 32.03 -5.98 -3.58
N ASP A 380 31.65 -5.57 -4.79
CA ASP A 380 32.38 -4.64 -5.65
C ASP A 380 32.12 -3.15 -5.30
N GLY A 381 31.28 -2.87 -4.31
CA GLY A 381 30.89 -1.54 -3.89
C GLY A 381 29.83 -0.86 -4.80
N LEU A 382 29.29 -1.59 -5.77
CA LEU A 382 28.24 -1.10 -6.65
C LEU A 382 26.85 -1.54 -6.16
N ALA A 383 25.81 -0.86 -6.65
CA ALA A 383 24.44 -1.24 -6.33
C ALA A 383 24.10 -2.66 -6.82
N ASP A 384 23.63 -3.51 -5.91
CA ASP A 384 23.18 -4.88 -6.19
C ASP A 384 21.67 -4.84 -6.52
N TYR A 385 21.33 -4.39 -7.71
CA TYR A 385 19.94 -4.25 -8.15
C TYR A 385 19.14 -5.56 -8.07
N PRO A 386 19.65 -6.76 -8.39
CA PRO A 386 18.93 -8.02 -8.18
C PRO A 386 18.46 -8.22 -6.73
N VAL A 387 19.33 -7.96 -5.76
CA VAL A 387 18.97 -8.06 -4.33
C VAL A 387 18.07 -6.93 -3.90
N TYR A 388 18.31 -5.73 -4.41
CA TYR A 388 17.45 -4.57 -4.19
C TYR A 388 16.02 -4.82 -4.67
N ASP A 389 15.85 -5.30 -5.89
CA ASP A 389 14.54 -5.60 -6.50
C ASP A 389 13.82 -6.71 -5.71
N GLU A 390 14.53 -7.79 -5.35
CA GLU A 390 13.94 -8.88 -4.57
C GLU A 390 13.44 -8.41 -3.19
N ILE A 391 14.25 -7.64 -2.46
CA ILE A 391 13.86 -7.08 -1.15
C ILE A 391 12.67 -6.12 -1.30
N THR A 392 12.69 -5.30 -2.34
CA THR A 392 11.63 -4.33 -2.63
C THR A 392 10.32 -5.03 -2.94
N ASP A 393 10.32 -6.04 -3.81
CA ASP A 393 9.14 -6.81 -4.19
C ASP A 393 8.57 -7.61 -3.01
N GLN A 394 9.43 -8.24 -2.22
CA GLN A 394 8.98 -8.97 -1.03
C GLN A 394 8.38 -8.02 0.01
N THR A 395 8.95 -6.84 0.18
CA THR A 395 8.39 -5.82 1.09
C THR A 395 7.04 -5.31 0.60
N ALA A 396 6.91 -5.02 -0.70
CA ALA A 396 5.64 -4.59 -1.29
C ALA A 396 4.56 -5.68 -1.12
N ALA A 397 4.89 -6.94 -1.39
CA ALA A 397 4.01 -8.08 -1.16
C ALA A 397 3.58 -8.20 0.31
N PHE A 398 4.55 -8.08 1.21
CA PHE A 398 4.29 -8.14 2.64
C PHE A 398 3.35 -7.02 3.08
N PHE A 399 3.61 -5.77 2.74
CA PHE A 399 2.75 -4.65 3.12
C PHE A 399 1.35 -4.76 2.50
N ALA A 400 1.25 -5.12 1.22
CA ALA A 400 -0.04 -5.34 0.56
C ALA A 400 -0.87 -6.39 1.31
N SER A 401 -0.24 -7.48 1.78
CA SER A 401 -0.92 -8.53 2.56
C SER A 401 -1.44 -8.07 3.92
N LYS A 402 -0.99 -6.92 4.44
CA LYS A 402 -1.43 -6.33 5.73
C LYS A 402 -2.49 -5.25 5.56
N MET A 403 -2.84 -4.92 4.32
CA MET A 403 -3.91 -3.96 4.04
C MET A 403 -5.25 -4.69 3.89
N VAL A 404 -6.20 -4.33 4.74
CA VAL A 404 -7.57 -4.79 4.58
C VAL A 404 -8.24 -3.87 3.56
N VAL A 405 -8.47 -4.37 2.35
CA VAL A 405 -9.38 -3.76 1.37
C VAL A 405 -10.72 -4.45 1.55
N ALA A 406 -11.77 -3.68 1.79
CA ALA A 406 -13.11 -4.25 1.82
C ALA A 406 -13.42 -4.82 0.43
N PRO A 407 -13.68 -6.13 0.29
CA PRO A 407 -14.00 -6.69 -1.02
C PRO A 407 -15.33 -6.13 -1.49
N VAL A 408 -15.51 -6.02 -2.80
CA VAL A 408 -16.83 -5.80 -3.37
C VAL A 408 -17.67 -7.05 -3.10
N SER A 409 -18.91 -6.83 -2.69
CA SER A 409 -19.91 -7.88 -2.57
C SER A 409 -21.03 -7.62 -3.57
N LEU A 410 -21.16 -8.51 -4.56
CA LEU A 410 -22.29 -8.51 -5.47
C LEU A 410 -23.45 -9.32 -4.84
N ARG A 411 -24.59 -8.67 -4.67
CA ARG A 411 -25.78 -9.32 -4.10
C ARG A 411 -27.05 -8.89 -4.80
N GLN A 412 -28.05 -9.77 -4.77
CA GLN A 412 -29.42 -9.43 -5.13
C GLN A 412 -30.07 -8.67 -3.97
N ASP A 413 -30.83 -7.64 -4.29
CA ASP A 413 -31.58 -6.89 -3.28
C ASP A 413 -32.71 -7.75 -2.69
N PRO A 414 -32.84 -7.87 -1.36
CA PRO A 414 -33.86 -8.72 -0.74
C PRO A 414 -35.30 -8.20 -0.92
N GLU A 415 -35.49 -6.91 -1.17
CA GLU A 415 -36.80 -6.29 -1.35
C GLU A 415 -37.18 -6.15 -2.84
N ASP A 416 -36.18 -6.13 -3.73
CA ASP A 416 -36.36 -6.02 -5.17
C ASP A 416 -35.56 -7.11 -5.90
N PRO A 417 -36.16 -8.26 -6.20
CA PRO A 417 -35.47 -9.38 -6.85
C PRO A 417 -34.88 -9.10 -8.24
N GLN A 418 -35.28 -8.01 -8.88
CA GLN A 418 -34.68 -7.59 -10.15
C GLN A 418 -33.42 -6.75 -9.95
N LEU A 419 -33.18 -6.23 -8.75
CA LEU A 419 -32.09 -5.32 -8.45
C LEU A 419 -30.88 -6.06 -7.92
N PHE A 420 -29.74 -5.89 -8.57
CA PHE A 420 -28.44 -6.38 -8.14
C PHE A 420 -27.57 -5.18 -7.78
N VAL A 421 -26.94 -5.23 -6.62
CA VAL A 421 -26.16 -4.13 -6.07
C VAL A 421 -24.76 -4.60 -5.69
N ILE A 422 -23.81 -3.69 -5.78
CA ILE A 422 -22.49 -3.82 -5.18
C ILE A 422 -22.41 -2.89 -3.98
N ASP A 423 -21.80 -3.39 -2.90
CA ASP A 423 -21.71 -2.67 -1.64
C ASP A 423 -20.25 -2.28 -1.37
N ASN A 424 -19.80 -1.22 -2.04
CA ASN A 424 -18.49 -0.64 -1.81
C ASN A 424 -18.41 0.79 -2.35
N SER A 425 -18.23 1.76 -1.46
CA SER A 425 -18.13 3.19 -1.81
C SER A 425 -16.82 3.59 -2.50
N GLU A 426 -15.84 2.66 -2.58
CA GLU A 426 -14.55 2.89 -3.25
C GLU A 426 -14.57 2.49 -4.74
N VAL A 427 -15.72 2.09 -5.29
CA VAL A 427 -15.85 1.75 -6.71
C VAL A 427 -16.00 3.03 -7.54
N GLU A 428 -15.15 3.20 -8.54
CA GLU A 428 -15.18 4.33 -9.48
C GLU A 428 -16.10 4.05 -10.66
N THR A 429 -15.99 2.85 -11.24
CA THR A 429 -16.81 2.45 -12.38
C THR A 429 -16.94 0.94 -12.45
N CYS A 430 -18.05 0.47 -13.01
CA CYS A 430 -18.22 -0.95 -13.28
C CYS A 430 -19.01 -1.20 -14.58
N LEU A 431 -18.85 -2.42 -15.09
CA LEU A 431 -19.56 -2.95 -16.25
C LEU A 431 -20.31 -4.21 -15.81
N TRP A 432 -21.55 -4.31 -16.25
CA TRP A 432 -22.45 -5.38 -15.88
C TRP A 432 -22.72 -6.29 -17.07
N ASP A 433 -22.80 -7.58 -16.78
CA ASP A 433 -23.21 -8.62 -17.73
C ASP A 433 -24.26 -9.54 -17.11
N VAL A 434 -25.11 -10.10 -17.94
CA VAL A 434 -26.12 -11.07 -17.54
C VAL A 434 -26.17 -12.22 -18.51
N GLN A 435 -26.13 -13.43 -17.97
CA GLN A 435 -26.41 -14.64 -18.71
C GLN A 435 -27.81 -15.13 -18.37
N GLY A 436 -28.58 -15.52 -19.38
CA GLY A 436 -29.95 -15.98 -19.21
C GLY A 436 -30.99 -14.87 -19.01
N GLY A 437 -30.67 -13.63 -19.34
CA GLY A 437 -31.56 -12.50 -19.16
C GLY A 437 -31.13 -11.25 -19.92
N VAL A 438 -31.69 -10.12 -19.56
CA VAL A 438 -31.35 -8.78 -20.09
C VAL A 438 -31.18 -7.78 -18.97
N LEU A 439 -30.31 -6.80 -19.20
CA LEU A 439 -30.14 -5.65 -18.32
C LEU A 439 -31.22 -4.60 -18.62
N LEU A 440 -32.03 -4.23 -17.62
CA LEU A 440 -33.14 -3.26 -17.75
C LEU A 440 -32.71 -1.83 -17.47
N GLY A 441 -31.53 -1.64 -16.90
CA GLY A 441 -31.00 -0.32 -16.56
C GLY A 441 -29.52 -0.41 -16.34
N LYS A 442 -28.86 0.75 -16.28
CA LYS A 442 -27.42 0.87 -16.08
C LYS A 442 -27.19 1.84 -14.93
N GLY A 443 -26.47 1.39 -13.93
CA GLY A 443 -25.99 2.20 -12.81
C GLY A 443 -24.54 1.82 -12.51
N ASP A 444 -23.85 2.70 -11.77
CA ASP A 444 -22.46 2.47 -11.41
C ASP A 444 -22.33 1.44 -10.28
N ASP A 445 -23.30 1.39 -9.37
CA ASP A 445 -23.35 0.52 -8.19
C ASP A 445 -24.50 -0.48 -8.17
N ALA A 446 -25.42 -0.38 -9.14
CA ALA A 446 -26.58 -1.25 -9.22
C ALA A 446 -27.11 -1.44 -10.65
N VAL A 447 -27.72 -2.59 -10.88
CA VAL A 447 -28.33 -2.92 -12.17
C VAL A 447 -29.65 -3.67 -11.96
N ARG A 448 -30.65 -3.40 -12.81
CA ARG A 448 -31.87 -4.21 -12.90
C ARG A 448 -31.76 -5.27 -13.98
N VAL A 449 -32.18 -6.48 -13.66
CA VAL A 449 -32.09 -7.64 -14.53
C VAL A 449 -33.46 -8.28 -14.69
N LEU A 450 -33.77 -8.73 -15.90
CA LEU A 450 -34.92 -9.59 -16.21
C LEU A 450 -34.41 -10.93 -16.76
N PHE A 451 -34.65 -12.01 -16.04
CA PHE A 451 -34.26 -13.36 -16.50
C PHE A 451 -35.32 -14.04 -17.37
N PHE A 452 -34.86 -14.81 -18.35
CA PHE A 452 -35.69 -15.64 -19.18
C PHE A 452 -35.87 -17.02 -18.54
N PRO A 453 -37.11 -17.46 -18.24
CA PRO A 453 -37.36 -18.73 -17.54
C PRO A 453 -36.84 -19.98 -18.25
N ASP A 454 -36.69 -19.90 -19.57
CA ASP A 454 -36.21 -20.99 -20.43
C ASP A 454 -34.69 -20.98 -20.64
N ALA A 455 -33.95 -20.07 -20.04
CA ALA A 455 -32.50 -20.04 -20.16
C ALA A 455 -31.87 -21.14 -19.30
N PRO A 456 -30.79 -21.78 -19.80
CA PRO A 456 -30.15 -22.89 -19.09
C PRO A 456 -29.32 -22.44 -17.88
N GLU A 457 -29.00 -21.18 -17.81
CA GLU A 457 -28.14 -20.59 -16.78
C GLU A 457 -28.59 -19.15 -16.49
N HIS A 458 -28.61 -18.78 -15.22
CA HIS A 458 -28.96 -17.44 -14.77
C HIS A 458 -27.85 -16.90 -13.89
N LYS A 459 -27.15 -15.87 -14.40
CA LYS A 459 -25.97 -15.35 -13.78
C LYS A 459 -25.84 -13.85 -14.02
N VAL A 460 -25.50 -13.12 -12.98
CA VAL A 460 -25.12 -11.71 -13.07
C VAL A 460 -23.64 -11.57 -12.75
N SER A 461 -22.93 -10.84 -13.57
CA SER A 461 -21.52 -10.56 -13.40
C SER A 461 -21.27 -9.06 -13.39
N VAL A 462 -20.34 -8.64 -12.57
CA VAL A 462 -19.84 -7.26 -12.55
C VAL A 462 -18.31 -7.26 -12.62
N SER A 463 -17.77 -6.41 -13.47
CA SER A 463 -16.34 -6.13 -13.53
C SER A 463 -16.14 -4.64 -13.36
N GLY A 464 -15.26 -4.23 -12.46
CA GLY A 464 -15.11 -2.83 -12.14
C GLY A 464 -13.70 -2.41 -11.77
N VAL A 465 -13.57 -1.12 -11.55
CA VAL A 465 -12.35 -0.46 -11.11
C VAL A 465 -12.66 0.31 -9.84
N TYR A 466 -11.87 0.11 -8.80
CA TYR A 466 -11.92 0.95 -7.61
C TYR A 466 -11.32 2.34 -7.91
N ILE A 467 -11.68 3.33 -7.15
CA ILE A 467 -11.06 4.66 -7.20
C ILE A 467 -9.52 4.57 -7.07
N SER A 468 -9.00 3.54 -6.41
CA SER A 468 -7.56 3.25 -6.31
C SER A 468 -6.91 2.75 -7.61
N GLY A 469 -7.71 2.51 -8.67
CA GLY A 469 -7.26 1.92 -9.95
C GLY A 469 -7.21 0.40 -9.97
N LEU A 470 -7.56 -0.25 -8.85
CA LEU A 470 -7.75 -1.70 -8.79
C LEU A 470 -8.91 -2.14 -9.63
N THR A 471 -8.87 -3.43 -9.95
CA THR A 471 -9.97 -4.10 -10.64
C THR A 471 -10.56 -5.22 -9.80
N PHE A 472 -11.83 -5.45 -9.99
CA PHE A 472 -12.54 -6.57 -9.40
C PHE A 472 -13.43 -7.26 -10.42
N TYR A 473 -13.80 -8.49 -10.11
CA TYR A 473 -14.77 -9.26 -10.85
C TYR A 473 -15.56 -10.14 -9.88
N GLU A 474 -16.86 -9.96 -9.85
CA GLU A 474 -17.77 -10.72 -9.00
C GLU A 474 -18.92 -11.32 -9.82
N THR A 475 -19.45 -12.42 -9.35
CA THR A 475 -20.56 -13.10 -9.98
C THR A 475 -21.54 -13.66 -8.95
N VAL A 476 -22.84 -13.65 -9.32
CA VAL A 476 -23.91 -14.33 -8.60
C VAL A 476 -24.64 -15.25 -9.57
N GLU A 477 -24.79 -16.51 -9.22
CA GLU A 477 -25.59 -17.50 -9.91
C GLU A 477 -26.90 -17.74 -9.12
N LEU A 478 -28.06 -17.87 -9.84
CA LEU A 478 -29.38 -18.01 -9.26
C LEU A 478 -29.97 -19.38 -9.53
#